data_684dbc3b57ce23ae321bf3a3bd350929
#
_entry.id   684dbc3b57ce23ae321bf3a3bd350929
#
_cell.length_a   1.000
_cell.length_b   1.000
_cell.length_c   1.000
_cell.angle_alpha   90.00
_cell.angle_beta   90.00
_cell.angle_gamma   90.00
#
_symmetry.space_group_name_H-M   'P 1'
#
loop_
_entity.id
_entity.type
_entity.pdbx_description
1 polymer ?
#
loop_
_entity_poly.entity_id
_entity_poly.type
_entity_poly.pdbx_seq_one_letter_code
_entity_poly.pdbx_strand_id
1 'polypeptide(L)'
;AGNSLLTMAFEIITDKKYKVNSNIKIILLKKLAECAGHTGIAGGQFLDLSYEKKKINTTKIINMQKKKTGKLFEFCCLAPSIVSGKNNKIRKDMRFIGEELGFLFQIADDLLDIKGRTANIGKPVKKDKKKGKSTLIKLFGYKKTLAFALRRKKMIINKIKKYGNKSKKLMEITDFILRRSY
;
A
#
# COMPACT_ATOMS: atom_id res chain seq x y z
N ALA A 1 -13.64 6.18 -11.96
CA ALA A 1 -12.20 6.41 -12.20
C ALA A 1 -11.34 5.22 -11.79
N GLY A 2 -11.35 4.74 -10.52
CA GLY A 2 -10.45 3.68 -10.05
C GLY A 2 -10.57 2.36 -10.79
N ASN A 3 -11.80 1.88 -11.05
CA ASN A 3 -12.03 0.64 -11.80
C ASN A 3 -11.52 0.76 -13.25
N SER A 4 -11.74 1.91 -13.90
CA SER A 4 -11.24 2.17 -15.27
C SER A 4 -9.71 2.14 -15.32
N LEU A 5 -9.02 2.72 -14.32
CA LEU A 5 -7.56 2.68 -14.24
C LEU A 5 -7.02 1.27 -14.05
N LEU A 6 -7.69 0.44 -13.26
CA LEU A 6 -7.30 -0.96 -13.10
C LEU A 6 -7.49 -1.75 -14.41
N THR A 7 -8.63 -1.56 -15.11
CA THR A 7 -8.88 -2.20 -16.41
C THR A 7 -7.84 -1.77 -17.45
N MET A 8 -7.51 -0.46 -17.49
CA MET A 8 -6.47 0.10 -18.37
C MET A 8 -5.08 -0.49 -18.09
N ALA A 9 -4.78 -0.86 -16.83
CA ALA A 9 -3.51 -1.52 -16.53
C ALA A 9 -3.40 -2.90 -17.20
N PHE A 10 -4.50 -3.67 -17.30
CA PHE A 10 -4.53 -4.93 -18.08
C PHE A 10 -4.36 -4.67 -19.57
N GLU A 11 -5.04 -3.66 -20.11
CA GLU A 11 -4.92 -3.26 -21.51
C GLU A 11 -3.47 -2.89 -21.86
N ILE A 12 -2.82 -2.03 -21.06
CA ILE A 12 -1.43 -1.61 -21.26
C ILE A 12 -0.47 -2.80 -21.26
N ILE A 13 -0.64 -3.76 -20.34
CA ILE A 13 0.24 -4.95 -20.29
C ILE A 13 0.11 -5.79 -21.57
N THR A 14 -1.10 -5.87 -22.15
CA THR A 14 -1.35 -6.68 -23.36
C THR A 14 -0.97 -5.97 -24.65
N ASP A 15 -0.87 -4.63 -24.65
CA ASP A 15 -0.64 -3.83 -25.84
C ASP A 15 0.64 -4.25 -26.56
N LYS A 16 0.52 -4.50 -27.89
CA LYS A 16 1.61 -4.95 -28.76
C LYS A 16 2.68 -3.89 -28.98
N LYS A 17 2.36 -2.60 -28.81
CA LYS A 17 3.34 -1.52 -28.95
C LYS A 17 4.49 -1.63 -27.93
N TYR A 18 4.24 -2.21 -26.76
CA TYR A 18 5.30 -2.51 -25.80
C TYR A 18 5.94 -3.85 -26.11
N LYS A 19 7.19 -3.81 -26.60
CA LYS A 19 7.98 -4.98 -27.02
C LYS A 19 8.45 -5.79 -25.80
N VAL A 20 7.52 -6.33 -25.03
CA VAL A 20 7.76 -7.23 -23.89
C VAL A 20 7.41 -8.64 -24.30
N ASN A 21 8.25 -9.61 -23.94
CA ASN A 21 8.03 -11.03 -24.24
C ASN A 21 6.67 -11.50 -23.70
N SER A 22 5.94 -12.31 -24.49
CA SER A 22 4.58 -12.78 -24.15
C SER A 22 4.52 -13.54 -22.82
N ASN A 23 5.53 -14.36 -22.48
CA ASN A 23 5.58 -15.04 -21.19
C ASN A 23 5.70 -14.06 -20.03
N ILE A 24 6.45 -12.96 -20.20
CA ILE A 24 6.54 -11.90 -19.19
C ILE A 24 5.19 -11.19 -19.04
N LYS A 25 4.49 -10.89 -20.16
CA LYS A 25 3.15 -10.30 -20.13
C LYS A 25 2.18 -11.20 -19.35
N ILE A 26 2.19 -12.50 -19.59
CA ILE A 26 1.36 -13.48 -18.86
C ILE A 26 1.68 -13.46 -17.35
N ILE A 27 2.95 -13.44 -16.98
CA ILE A 27 3.36 -13.34 -15.56
C ILE A 27 2.85 -12.04 -14.92
N LEU A 28 2.95 -10.91 -15.62
CA LEU A 28 2.46 -9.62 -15.13
C LEU A 28 0.94 -9.60 -14.97
N LEU A 29 0.20 -10.12 -15.95
CA LEU A 29 -1.27 -10.23 -15.90
C LEU A 29 -1.72 -11.08 -14.72
N LYS A 30 -1.10 -12.26 -14.54
CA LYS A 30 -1.37 -13.12 -13.38
C LYS A 30 -1.11 -12.38 -12.08
N LYS A 31 0.02 -11.69 -11.95
CA LYS A 31 0.38 -10.94 -10.74
C LYS A 31 -0.57 -9.78 -10.48
N LEU A 32 -0.97 -9.03 -11.50
CA LEU A 32 -1.94 -7.96 -11.37
C LEU A 32 -3.31 -8.49 -10.91
N ALA A 33 -3.78 -9.60 -11.50
CA ALA A 33 -5.02 -10.26 -11.12
C ALA A 33 -4.98 -10.76 -9.66
N GLU A 34 -3.89 -11.39 -9.22
CA GLU A 34 -3.68 -11.80 -7.82
C GLU A 34 -3.74 -10.59 -6.87
N CYS A 35 -3.08 -9.47 -7.24
CA CYS A 35 -3.04 -8.26 -6.41
C CYS A 35 -4.38 -7.52 -6.37
N ALA A 36 -5.15 -7.54 -7.45
CA ALA A 36 -6.47 -6.89 -7.51
C ALA A 36 -7.59 -7.76 -6.92
N GLY A 37 -7.47 -9.08 -7.06
CA GLY A 37 -8.50 -10.08 -6.76
C GLY A 37 -8.69 -10.38 -5.27
N HIS A 38 -9.26 -11.56 -5.00
CA HIS A 38 -9.62 -12.03 -3.66
C HIS A 38 -8.42 -12.22 -2.72
N THR A 39 -7.24 -12.52 -3.24
CA THR A 39 -6.01 -12.60 -2.46
C THR A 39 -5.37 -11.24 -2.17
N GLY A 40 -5.81 -10.20 -2.87
CA GLY A 40 -5.31 -8.82 -2.81
C GLY A 40 -6.38 -7.81 -2.38
N ILE A 41 -6.57 -6.77 -3.19
CA ILE A 41 -7.41 -5.59 -2.87
C ILE A 41 -8.85 -5.99 -2.56
N ALA A 42 -9.50 -6.78 -3.42
CA ALA A 42 -10.90 -7.20 -3.23
C ALA A 42 -11.06 -7.97 -1.92
N GLY A 43 -10.17 -8.93 -1.62
CA GLY A 43 -10.18 -9.65 -0.34
C GLY A 43 -9.86 -8.77 0.86
N GLY A 44 -8.96 -7.79 0.70
CA GLY A 44 -8.67 -6.79 1.73
C GLY A 44 -9.86 -5.89 2.02
N GLN A 45 -10.60 -5.48 1.00
CA GLN A 45 -11.83 -4.70 1.13
C GLN A 45 -12.94 -5.51 1.82
N PHE A 46 -13.09 -6.79 1.46
CA PHE A 46 -14.01 -7.70 2.14
C PHE A 46 -13.71 -7.81 3.64
N LEU A 47 -12.42 -7.98 3.99
CA LEU A 47 -12.01 -8.03 5.40
C LEU A 47 -12.28 -6.70 6.13
N ASP A 48 -12.03 -5.54 5.50
CA ASP A 48 -12.29 -4.22 6.08
C ASP A 48 -13.77 -4.08 6.47
N LEU A 49 -14.69 -4.44 5.57
CA LEU A 49 -16.13 -4.45 5.84
C LEU A 49 -16.51 -5.48 6.90
N SER A 50 -15.95 -6.70 6.84
CA SER A 50 -16.23 -7.77 7.80
C SER A 50 -15.78 -7.45 9.21
N TYR A 51 -14.82 -6.54 9.37
CA TYR A 51 -14.24 -6.12 10.64
C TYR A 51 -14.92 -4.89 11.24
N GLU A 52 -15.88 -4.29 10.53
CA GLU A 52 -16.64 -3.16 11.06
C GLU A 52 -17.35 -3.58 12.35
N LYS A 53 -17.31 -2.68 13.36
CA LYS A 53 -17.92 -2.88 14.69
C LYS A 53 -17.39 -4.09 15.49
N LYS A 54 -16.37 -4.79 15.02
CA LYS A 54 -15.77 -5.93 15.73
C LYS A 54 -14.49 -5.53 16.46
N LYS A 55 -14.19 -6.20 17.56
CA LYS A 55 -12.87 -6.12 18.22
C LYS A 55 -11.90 -7.01 17.46
N ILE A 56 -10.94 -6.41 16.79
CA ILE A 56 -9.96 -7.11 15.93
C ILE A 56 -8.57 -6.88 16.49
N ASN A 57 -7.75 -7.93 16.52
CA ASN A 57 -6.36 -7.84 16.96
C ASN A 57 -5.46 -7.17 15.91
N THR A 58 -4.30 -6.71 16.36
CA THR A 58 -3.30 -6.00 15.54
C THR A 58 -2.91 -6.76 14.28
N THR A 59 -2.64 -8.07 14.39
CA THR A 59 -2.21 -8.90 13.26
C THR A 59 -3.25 -8.94 12.15
N LYS A 60 -4.53 -9.09 12.49
CA LYS A 60 -5.63 -9.08 11.53
C LYS A 60 -5.78 -7.72 10.85
N ILE A 61 -5.63 -6.61 11.60
CA ILE A 61 -5.69 -5.25 11.02
C ILE A 61 -4.52 -5.04 10.04
N ILE A 62 -3.29 -5.41 10.42
CA ILE A 62 -2.12 -5.30 9.55
C ILE A 62 -2.32 -6.12 8.27
N ASN A 63 -2.77 -7.37 8.39
CA ASN A 63 -3.01 -8.23 7.24
C ASN A 63 -4.08 -7.65 6.30
N MET A 64 -5.17 -7.14 6.83
CA MET A 64 -6.24 -6.49 6.07
C MET A 64 -5.71 -5.26 5.33
N GLN A 65 -4.96 -4.36 5.99
CA GLN A 65 -4.40 -3.16 5.40
C GLN A 65 -3.36 -3.49 4.31
N LYS A 66 -2.49 -4.49 4.54
CA LYS A 66 -1.54 -4.98 3.54
C LYS A 66 -2.25 -5.55 2.31
N LYS A 67 -3.34 -6.28 2.47
CA LYS A 67 -4.15 -6.76 1.34
C LYS A 67 -4.83 -5.60 0.63
N LYS A 68 -5.59 -4.78 1.35
CA LYS A 68 -6.43 -3.73 0.77
C LYS A 68 -5.64 -2.67 0.01
N THR A 69 -4.46 -2.31 0.46
CA THR A 69 -3.63 -1.26 -0.12
C THR A 69 -2.26 -1.75 -0.55
N GLY A 70 -1.59 -2.58 0.26
CA GLY A 70 -0.22 -3.03 0.02
C GLY A 70 -0.04 -3.81 -1.26
N LYS A 71 -1.03 -4.61 -1.69
CA LYS A 71 -0.90 -5.50 -2.85
C LYS A 71 -0.73 -4.77 -4.19
N LEU A 72 -1.37 -3.62 -4.40
CA LEU A 72 -1.14 -2.86 -5.62
C LEU A 72 0.24 -2.18 -5.63
N PHE A 73 0.67 -1.66 -4.49
CA PHE A 73 2.04 -1.15 -4.33
C PHE A 73 3.08 -2.27 -4.53
N GLU A 74 2.80 -3.48 -4.02
CA GLU A 74 3.61 -4.68 -4.28
C GLU A 74 3.78 -4.92 -5.77
N PHE A 75 2.68 -4.91 -6.53
CA PHE A 75 2.72 -5.07 -7.98
C PHE A 75 3.56 -3.98 -8.65
N CYS A 76 3.32 -2.70 -8.31
CA CYS A 76 4.05 -1.58 -8.91
C CYS A 76 5.57 -1.66 -8.69
N CYS A 77 6.02 -2.12 -7.53
CA CYS A 77 7.45 -2.30 -7.26
C CYS A 77 8.02 -3.58 -7.90
N LEU A 78 7.24 -4.65 -7.94
CA LEU A 78 7.66 -5.95 -8.45
C LEU A 78 7.75 -5.99 -9.99
N ALA A 79 6.77 -5.43 -10.69
CA ALA A 79 6.61 -5.51 -12.14
C ALA A 79 7.86 -5.04 -12.91
N PRO A 80 8.50 -3.89 -12.59
CA PRO A 80 9.73 -3.48 -13.27
C PRO A 80 10.87 -4.50 -13.12
N SER A 81 10.96 -5.18 -11.98
CA SER A 81 11.99 -6.20 -11.75
C SER A 81 11.75 -7.49 -12.53
N ILE A 82 10.49 -7.81 -12.83
CA ILE A 82 10.11 -8.92 -13.71
C ILE A 82 10.48 -8.59 -15.14
N VAL A 83 10.05 -7.40 -15.63
CA VAL A 83 10.33 -6.93 -17.01
C VAL A 83 11.83 -6.84 -17.29
N SER A 84 12.62 -6.38 -16.30
CA SER A 84 14.08 -6.24 -16.42
C SER A 84 14.83 -7.55 -16.18
N GLY A 85 14.17 -8.70 -16.10
CA GLY A 85 14.82 -9.99 -15.91
C GLY A 85 15.62 -10.15 -14.61
N LYS A 86 15.29 -9.37 -13.54
CA LYS A 86 16.05 -9.43 -12.29
C LYS A 86 15.88 -10.77 -11.58
N ASN A 87 16.91 -11.17 -10.83
CA ASN A 87 16.92 -12.42 -10.09
C ASN A 87 15.88 -12.44 -8.94
N ASN A 88 15.63 -13.62 -8.39
CA ASN A 88 14.64 -13.82 -7.33
C ASN A 88 14.90 -13.01 -6.06
N LYS A 89 16.17 -12.74 -5.71
CA LYS A 89 16.52 -11.92 -4.54
C LYS A 89 16.02 -10.49 -4.71
N ILE A 90 16.27 -9.87 -5.87
CA ILE A 90 15.81 -8.52 -6.17
C ILE A 90 14.27 -8.49 -6.24
N ARG A 91 13.63 -9.47 -6.89
CA ARG A 91 12.16 -9.56 -6.95
C ARG A 91 11.54 -9.67 -5.56
N LYS A 92 12.12 -10.47 -4.65
CA LYS A 92 11.67 -10.57 -3.25
C LYS A 92 11.82 -9.25 -2.51
N ASP A 93 12.92 -8.52 -2.73
CA ASP A 93 13.13 -7.21 -2.12
C ASP A 93 12.12 -6.18 -2.63
N MET A 94 11.86 -6.12 -3.95
CA MET A 94 10.89 -5.19 -4.54
C MET A 94 9.46 -5.50 -4.06
N ARG A 95 9.10 -6.78 -3.96
CA ARG A 95 7.84 -7.20 -3.35
C ARG A 95 7.68 -6.69 -1.93
N PHE A 96 8.67 -6.92 -1.08
CA PHE A 96 8.68 -6.46 0.31
C PHE A 96 8.56 -4.94 0.40
N ILE A 97 9.36 -4.21 -0.38
CA ILE A 97 9.35 -2.74 -0.41
C ILE A 97 7.96 -2.24 -0.80
N GLY A 98 7.37 -2.78 -1.86
CA GLY A 98 6.04 -2.37 -2.33
C GLY A 98 4.96 -2.63 -1.28
N GLU A 99 4.92 -3.83 -0.70
CA GLU A 99 3.94 -4.18 0.34
C GLU A 99 4.03 -3.25 1.56
N GLU A 100 5.26 -2.97 2.02
CA GLU A 100 5.49 -2.08 3.18
C GLU A 100 5.21 -0.61 2.85
N LEU A 101 5.48 -0.15 1.61
CA LEU A 101 5.11 1.19 1.15
C LEU A 101 3.59 1.39 1.16
N GLY A 102 2.83 0.44 0.62
CA GLY A 102 1.37 0.54 0.63
C GLY A 102 0.79 0.44 2.04
N PHE A 103 1.39 -0.35 2.92
CA PHE A 103 1.01 -0.39 4.33
C PHE A 103 1.33 0.95 5.03
N LEU A 104 2.52 1.53 4.80
CA LEU A 104 2.90 2.84 5.33
C LEU A 104 1.96 3.95 4.83
N PHE A 105 1.56 3.88 3.55
CA PHE A 105 0.59 4.80 2.96
C PHE A 105 -0.75 4.75 3.70
N GLN A 106 -1.25 3.56 4.01
CA GLN A 106 -2.51 3.41 4.76
C GLN A 106 -2.40 3.95 6.18
N ILE A 107 -1.28 3.71 6.87
CA ILE A 107 -1.08 4.28 8.20
C ILE A 107 -1.02 5.81 8.13
N ALA A 108 -0.38 6.38 7.13
CA ALA A 108 -0.31 7.82 6.91
C ALA A 108 -1.70 8.42 6.67
N ASP A 109 -2.56 7.77 5.87
CA ASP A 109 -3.94 8.19 5.66
C ASP A 109 -4.75 8.17 6.97
N ASP A 110 -4.61 7.10 7.77
CA ASP A 110 -5.29 7.00 9.06
C ASP A 110 -4.84 8.12 10.03
N LEU A 111 -3.54 8.50 10.02
CA LEU A 111 -2.99 9.61 10.82
C LEU A 111 -3.51 10.97 10.35
N LEU A 112 -3.58 11.20 9.03
CA LEU A 112 -4.14 12.41 8.42
C LEU A 112 -5.62 12.60 8.77
N ASP A 113 -6.41 11.53 8.71
CA ASP A 113 -7.84 11.56 9.04
C ASP A 113 -8.09 12.09 10.46
N ILE A 114 -7.21 11.81 11.41
CA ILE A 114 -7.31 12.34 12.77
C ILE A 114 -6.86 13.80 12.85
N LYS A 115 -5.74 14.15 12.21
CA LYS A 115 -5.21 15.51 12.21
C LYS A 115 -6.19 16.50 11.57
N GLY A 116 -6.78 16.11 10.43
CA GLY A 116 -7.83 16.91 9.77
C GLY A 116 -9.06 17.14 10.65
N ARG A 117 -9.42 16.16 11.47
CA ARG A 117 -10.51 16.32 12.46
C ARG A 117 -10.15 17.28 13.58
N THR A 118 -8.91 17.26 14.07
CA THR A 118 -8.43 18.15 15.16
C THR A 118 -8.34 19.60 14.68
N ALA A 119 -7.92 19.85 13.43
CA ALA A 119 -7.87 21.19 12.86
C ALA A 119 -9.27 21.81 12.62
N ASN A 120 -10.31 20.99 12.47
CA ASN A 120 -11.70 21.40 12.21
C ASN A 120 -12.56 21.51 13.48
N ILE A 121 -12.00 21.36 14.68
CA ILE A 121 -12.75 21.42 15.96
C ILE A 121 -13.29 22.84 16.25
N GLY A 122 -12.92 23.86 15.47
CA GLY A 122 -13.54 25.21 15.53
C GLY A 122 -14.90 25.36 14.83
N LYS A 123 -15.43 24.33 14.14
CA LYS A 123 -16.77 24.34 13.54
C LYS A 123 -17.53 23.05 13.88
N PRO A 124 -18.86 23.11 14.17
CA PRO A 124 -19.65 21.90 14.44
C PRO A 124 -19.63 21.00 13.20
N VAL A 125 -18.77 19.97 13.22
CA VAL A 125 -18.69 18.98 12.15
C VAL A 125 -19.98 18.15 12.22
N LYS A 126 -20.82 18.25 11.18
CA LYS A 126 -21.91 17.32 10.94
C LYS A 126 -21.31 15.91 11.02
N LYS A 127 -21.85 15.11 11.93
CA LYS A 127 -21.40 13.76 12.27
C LYS A 127 -21.51 12.82 11.08
N ASP A 128 -20.59 12.89 10.13
CA ASP A 128 -20.40 11.81 9.18
C ASP A 128 -19.82 10.60 9.94
N LYS A 129 -20.72 9.64 10.16
CA LYS A 129 -20.53 8.43 10.94
C LYS A 129 -19.58 7.46 10.23
N LYS A 130 -18.28 7.75 10.12
CA LYS A 130 -17.27 6.69 9.97
C LYS A 130 -17.05 6.00 11.33
N LYS A 131 -18.15 5.65 11.99
CA LYS A 131 -18.19 4.85 13.21
C LYS A 131 -18.04 3.38 12.79
N GLY A 132 -16.87 2.78 13.01
CA GLY A 132 -16.77 1.32 12.93
C GLY A 132 -15.46 0.77 12.39
N LYS A 133 -14.64 1.54 11.62
CA LYS A 133 -13.39 1.01 11.05
C LYS A 133 -12.39 0.62 12.12
N SER A 134 -11.85 -0.60 12.00
CA SER A 134 -10.76 -1.10 12.83
C SER A 134 -9.42 -0.59 12.30
N THR A 135 -8.80 0.38 12.99
CA THR A 135 -7.52 0.99 12.62
C THR A 135 -6.48 0.80 13.71
N LEU A 136 -5.19 0.88 13.34
CA LEU A 136 -4.09 0.84 14.31
C LEU A 136 -4.17 1.98 15.31
N ILE A 137 -4.71 3.15 14.90
CA ILE A 137 -4.86 4.30 15.78
C ILE A 137 -5.89 4.04 16.89
N LYS A 138 -6.97 3.32 16.59
CA LYS A 138 -7.94 2.91 17.63
C LYS A 138 -7.31 1.97 18.66
N LEU A 139 -6.36 1.13 18.26
CA LEU A 139 -5.70 0.20 19.16
C LEU A 139 -4.59 0.85 19.99
N PHE A 140 -3.77 1.69 19.39
CA PHE A 140 -2.52 2.17 19.99
C PHE A 140 -2.54 3.66 20.32
N GLY A 141 -3.50 4.42 19.79
CA GLY A 141 -3.50 5.88 19.83
C GLY A 141 -2.51 6.49 18.83
N TYR A 142 -2.63 7.80 18.61
CA TYR A 142 -1.88 8.54 17.59
C TYR A 142 -0.36 8.41 17.76
N LYS A 143 0.18 8.74 18.96
CA LYS A 143 1.64 8.75 19.21
C LYS A 143 2.31 7.39 18.94
N LYS A 144 1.70 6.29 19.42
CA LYS A 144 2.26 4.94 19.21
C LYS A 144 2.15 4.50 17.74
N THR A 145 1.08 4.89 17.05
CA THR A 145 0.91 4.59 15.62
C THR A 145 1.93 5.37 14.78
N LEU A 146 2.20 6.64 15.10
CA LEU A 146 3.25 7.41 14.42
C LEU A 146 4.64 6.78 14.64
N ALA A 147 4.97 6.41 15.87
CA ALA A 147 6.23 5.73 16.17
C ALA A 147 6.36 4.39 15.42
N PHE A 148 5.26 3.66 15.28
CA PHE A 148 5.20 2.44 14.49
C PHE A 148 5.44 2.72 12.99
N ALA A 149 4.82 3.76 12.43
CA ALA A 149 5.02 4.19 11.04
C ALA A 149 6.48 4.59 10.76
N LEU A 150 7.11 5.34 11.66
CA LEU A 150 8.52 5.73 11.57
C LEU A 150 9.46 4.53 11.55
N ARG A 151 9.19 3.48 12.37
CA ARG A 151 9.96 2.23 12.33
C ARG A 151 9.79 1.51 10.99
N ARG A 152 8.57 1.45 10.43
CA ARG A 152 8.33 0.86 9.10
C ARG A 152 9.07 1.62 8.01
N LYS A 153 9.00 2.95 8.02
CA LYS A 153 9.77 3.81 7.11
C LYS A 153 11.28 3.48 7.17
N LYS A 154 11.85 3.39 8.37
CA LYS A 154 13.28 3.04 8.55
C LYS A 154 13.63 1.68 7.94
N MET A 155 12.76 0.67 8.13
CA MET A 155 12.94 -0.66 7.52
C MET A 155 12.95 -0.59 5.99
N ILE A 156 12.01 0.16 5.38
CA ILE A 156 11.93 0.35 3.94
C ILE A 156 13.20 1.04 3.43
N ILE A 157 13.59 2.16 4.02
CA ILE A 157 14.79 2.93 3.63
C ILE A 157 16.06 2.05 3.73
N ASN A 158 16.23 1.29 4.80
CA ASN A 158 17.38 0.39 4.95
C ASN A 158 17.41 -0.70 3.86
N LYS A 159 16.24 -1.16 3.42
CA LYS A 159 16.13 -2.13 2.32
C LYS A 159 16.47 -1.51 0.97
N ILE A 160 16.06 -0.25 0.76
CA ILE A 160 16.27 0.51 -0.50
C ILE A 160 17.74 0.94 -0.65
N LYS A 161 18.39 1.40 0.43
CA LYS A 161 19.75 1.96 0.41
C LYS A 161 20.79 1.07 -0.29
N LYS A 162 20.65 -0.25 -0.20
CA LYS A 162 21.59 -1.19 -0.84
C LYS A 162 21.56 -1.17 -2.38
N TYR A 163 20.60 -0.47 -2.98
CA TYR A 163 20.53 -0.26 -4.43
C TYR A 163 21.20 1.03 -4.90
N GLY A 164 21.85 1.77 -3.98
CA GLY A 164 22.65 2.96 -4.27
C GLY A 164 21.85 4.12 -4.85
N ASN A 165 22.52 4.97 -5.64
CA ASN A 165 21.93 6.20 -6.18
C ASN A 165 20.70 5.97 -7.07
N LYS A 166 20.58 4.83 -7.74
CA LYS A 166 19.40 4.48 -8.57
C LYS A 166 18.12 4.37 -7.78
N SER A 167 18.19 4.23 -6.45
CA SER A 167 17.04 4.11 -5.56
C SER A 167 16.57 5.43 -4.94
N LYS A 168 17.22 6.56 -5.23
CA LYS A 168 16.95 7.89 -4.65
C LYS A 168 15.47 8.26 -4.76
N LYS A 169 14.87 8.13 -5.94
CA LYS A 169 13.44 8.39 -6.18
C LYS A 169 12.52 7.58 -5.26
N LEU A 170 12.84 6.31 -5.02
CA LEU A 170 12.03 5.45 -4.16
C LEU A 170 12.17 5.83 -2.69
N MET A 171 13.34 6.32 -2.26
CA MET A 171 13.53 6.90 -0.93
C MET A 171 12.73 8.19 -0.76
N GLU A 172 12.75 9.08 -1.75
CA GLU A 172 11.98 10.33 -1.75
C GLU A 172 10.47 10.06 -1.64
N ILE A 173 9.95 9.07 -2.39
CA ILE A 173 8.54 8.63 -2.28
C ILE A 173 8.24 8.11 -0.88
N THR A 174 9.14 7.30 -0.30
CA THR A 174 8.97 6.77 1.06
C THR A 174 8.90 7.90 2.10
N ASP A 175 9.74 8.93 1.93
CA ASP A 175 9.74 10.10 2.80
C ASP A 175 8.46 10.92 2.63
N PHE A 176 8.03 11.14 1.39
CA PHE A 176 6.85 11.91 1.06
C PHE A 176 5.57 11.30 1.66
N ILE A 177 5.42 9.97 1.59
CA ILE A 177 4.24 9.28 2.14
C ILE A 177 3.98 9.69 3.59
N LEU A 178 5.02 9.78 4.40
CA LEU A 178 4.85 10.10 5.82
C LEU A 178 4.81 11.62 6.08
N ARG A 179 5.55 12.44 5.32
CA ARG A 179 5.58 13.91 5.51
C ARG A 179 4.20 14.54 5.38
N ARG A 180 3.32 14.02 4.52
CA ARG A 180 1.96 14.53 4.37
C ARG A 180 1.09 14.30 5.61
N SER A 181 1.56 13.51 6.60
CA SER A 181 0.81 13.16 7.81
C SER A 181 1.14 14.03 9.02
N TYR A 182 2.18 14.89 8.95
CA TYR A 182 2.59 15.80 10.03
C TYR A 182 3.17 17.10 9.51
#